data_23aedaf44576338a75b6605cb2d475db
#
_entry.id   23aedaf44576338a75b6605cb2d475db
#
_cell.length_a   1.000
_cell.length_b   1.000
_cell.length_c   1.000
_cell.angle_alpha   90.00
_cell.angle_beta   90.00
_cell.angle_gamma   90.00
#
_symmetry.space_group_name_H-M   'P 1'
#
loop_
_entity.id
_entity.type
_entity.pdbx_description
1 polymer ?
#
loop_
_entity_poly.entity_id
_entity_poly.type
_entity_poly.pdbx_seq_one_letter_code
_entity_poly.pdbx_strand_id
1 'polypeptide(L)' 'MKRRDLLRHLERHGCEFLREGGAHTVYVNRAAGKVATIPRHNEVNDHLAQRVCKDLEVPKPRA' A
#
# COMPACT_ATOMS: atom_id res chain seq x y z
N MET A 1 2.24 -5.48 -10.32
CA MET A 1 2.98 -6.26 -9.32
C MET A 1 2.01 -7.05 -8.47
N LYS A 2 2.48 -8.05 -7.80
CA LYS A 2 1.62 -8.84 -6.93
C LYS A 2 1.27 -8.07 -5.68
N ARG A 3 0.01 -8.22 -5.24
CA ARG A 3 -0.49 -7.52 -4.06
C ARG A 3 0.40 -7.82 -2.83
N ARG A 4 0.77 -9.08 -2.64
CA ARG A 4 1.60 -9.46 -1.48
C ARG A 4 2.96 -8.76 -1.50
N ASP A 5 3.51 -8.54 -2.69
CA ASP A 5 4.80 -7.86 -2.82
C ASP A 5 4.67 -6.38 -2.50
N LEU A 6 3.56 -5.77 -2.90
CA LEU A 6 3.29 -4.39 -2.54
C LEU A 6 3.13 -4.24 -1.04
N LEU A 7 2.34 -5.11 -0.40
CA LEU A 7 2.15 -5.04 1.04
C LEU A 7 3.47 -5.22 1.80
N ARG A 8 4.31 -6.15 1.33
CA ARG A 8 5.63 -6.37 1.93
C ARG A 8 6.50 -5.12 1.80
N HIS A 9 6.45 -4.47 0.64
CA HIS A 9 7.19 -3.23 0.40
C HIS A 9 6.72 -2.14 1.38
N LEU A 10 5.41 -1.99 1.54
CA LEU A 10 4.86 -0.99 2.45
C LEU A 10 5.28 -1.27 3.90
N GLU A 11 5.21 -2.53 4.31
CA GLU A 11 5.60 -2.91 5.68
C GLU A 11 7.07 -2.66 5.92
N ARG A 12 7.89 -2.90 4.91
CA ARG A 12 9.33 -2.64 5.00
C ARG A 12 9.62 -1.16 5.21
N HIS A 13 8.75 -0.29 4.76
CA HIS A 13 8.88 1.15 4.92
C HIS A 13 8.04 1.71 6.06
N GLY A 14 7.62 0.86 6.98
CA GLY A 14 6.97 1.31 8.20
C GLY A 14 5.47 1.46 8.14
N CYS A 15 4.85 1.08 7.03
CA CYS A 15 3.40 1.10 6.94
C CYS A 15 2.81 -0.15 7.57
N GLU A 16 1.58 -0.04 8.08
CA GLU A 16 0.92 -1.12 8.81
C GLU A 16 -0.51 -1.30 8.30
N PHE A 17 -0.99 -2.52 8.43
CA PHE A 17 -2.40 -2.80 8.24
C PHE A 17 -3.20 -2.02 9.26
N LEU A 18 -4.21 -1.29 8.82
CA LEU A 18 -5.08 -0.53 9.71
C LEU A 18 -6.42 -1.22 9.90
N ARG A 19 -7.08 -1.53 8.80
CA ARG A 19 -8.38 -2.20 8.85
C ARG A 19 -8.78 -2.69 7.47
N GLU A 20 -9.78 -3.58 7.45
CA GLU A 20 -10.46 -3.94 6.22
C GLU A 20 -11.67 -3.05 6.05
N GLY A 21 -11.88 -2.54 4.86
CA GLY A 21 -13.05 -1.74 4.55
C GLY A 21 -13.63 -2.16 3.23
N GLY A 22 -14.85 -2.70 3.23
CA GLY A 22 -15.51 -3.09 2.00
C GLY A 22 -14.64 -3.97 1.11
N ALA A 23 -14.37 -3.48 -0.10
CA ALA A 23 -13.57 -4.22 -1.09
C ALA A 23 -12.08 -3.88 -1.01
N HIS A 24 -11.66 -3.12 -0.01
CA HIS A 24 -10.28 -2.64 0.06
C HIS A 24 -9.68 -2.89 1.43
N THR A 25 -8.36 -3.08 1.44
CA THR A 25 -7.55 -3.11 2.66
C THR A 25 -6.98 -1.72 2.88
N VAL A 26 -7.01 -1.23 4.12
CA VAL A 26 -6.47 0.10 4.44
C VAL A 26 -5.15 -0.07 5.18
N TYR A 27 -4.11 0.60 4.67
CA TYR A 27 -2.81 0.67 5.32
C TYR A 27 -2.55 2.08 5.80
N VAL A 28 -1.75 2.21 6.84
CA VAL A 28 -1.42 3.50 7.45
C VAL A 28 0.09 3.65 7.57
N ASN A 29 0.58 4.86 7.29
CA ASN A 29 1.93 5.27 7.65
C ASN A 29 1.77 6.25 8.81
N ARG A 30 1.95 5.76 10.03
CA ARG A 30 1.70 6.56 11.23
C ARG A 30 2.67 7.72 11.37
N ALA A 31 3.91 7.51 10.93
CA ALA A 31 4.91 8.57 11.00
C ALA A 31 4.53 9.78 10.13
N ALA A 32 3.91 9.53 8.99
CA ALA A 32 3.47 10.60 8.10
C ALA A 32 2.02 11.02 8.33
N GLY A 33 1.27 10.24 9.10
CA GLY A 33 -0.15 10.49 9.32
C GLY A 33 -0.98 10.28 8.05
N LYS A 34 -0.60 9.33 7.21
CA LYS A 34 -1.25 9.10 5.92
C LYS A 34 -1.80 7.68 5.82
N VAL A 35 -2.89 7.54 5.08
CA VAL A 35 -3.53 6.25 4.83
C VAL A 35 -3.73 6.06 3.34
N ALA A 36 -3.82 4.81 2.92
CA ALA A 36 -4.14 4.48 1.53
C ALA A 36 -4.95 3.19 1.49
N THR A 37 -5.78 3.06 0.46
CA THR A 37 -6.58 1.87 0.24
C THR A 37 -5.92 1.02 -0.85
N ILE A 38 -5.89 -0.28 -0.62
CA ILE A 38 -5.26 -1.23 -1.53
C ILE A 38 -6.31 -2.24 -1.94
N PRO A 39 -6.53 -2.45 -3.25
CA PRO A 39 -7.53 -3.42 -3.69
C PRO A 39 -7.14 -4.83 -3.29
N ARG A 40 -8.14 -5.72 -3.20
CA ARG A 40 -7.90 -7.10 -2.80
C ARG A 40 -7.56 -8.03 -3.95
N HIS A 41 -7.34 -7.49 -5.14
CA HIS A 41 -6.93 -8.28 -6.28
C HIS A 41 -5.50 -8.76 -6.11
N ASN A 42 -5.22 -9.98 -6.57
CA ASN A 42 -3.86 -10.54 -6.47
C ASN A 42 -2.83 -9.76 -7.25
N GLU A 43 -3.25 -9.13 -8.35
CA GLU A 43 -2.39 -8.27 -9.14
C GLU A 43 -2.80 -6.82 -8.95
N VAL A 44 -1.83 -5.97 -8.69
CA VAL A 44 -2.04 -4.53 -8.55
C VAL A 44 -1.36 -3.85 -9.72
N ASN A 45 -2.09 -2.98 -10.41
CA ASN A 45 -1.56 -2.20 -11.51
C ASN A 45 -0.37 -1.37 -11.01
N ASP A 46 0.69 -1.26 -11.83
CA ASP A 46 1.90 -0.54 -11.44
C ASP A 46 1.62 0.93 -11.11
N HIS A 47 0.75 1.58 -11.87
CA HIS A 47 0.38 2.96 -11.57
C HIS A 47 -0.32 3.07 -10.23
N LEU A 48 -1.19 2.13 -9.94
CA LEU A 48 -1.90 2.12 -8.65
C LEU A 48 -0.92 1.85 -7.51
N ALA A 49 0.03 0.92 -7.70
CA ALA A 49 1.04 0.65 -6.69
C ALA A 49 1.87 1.90 -6.38
N GLN A 50 2.27 2.62 -7.43
CA GLN A 50 3.02 3.86 -7.24
C GLN A 50 2.19 4.92 -6.52
N ARG A 51 0.91 5.01 -6.85
CA ARG A 51 0.01 5.97 -6.21
C ARG A 51 -0.18 5.66 -4.73
N VAL A 52 -0.33 4.38 -4.40
CA VAL A 52 -0.44 3.95 -3.00
C VAL A 52 0.81 4.37 -2.23
N CYS A 53 1.99 4.14 -2.80
CA CYS A 53 3.23 4.52 -2.15
C CYS A 53 3.33 6.03 -2.00
N LYS A 54 2.91 6.78 -3.01
CA LYS A 54 2.91 8.25 -2.94
C LYS A 54 1.96 8.74 -1.84
N ASP A 55 0.76 8.15 -1.76
CA ASP A 55 -0.22 8.54 -0.75
C ASP A 55 0.29 8.24 0.66
N LEU A 56 1.07 7.19 0.83
CA LEU A 56 1.66 6.83 2.12
C LEU A 56 3.03 7.48 2.34
N GLU A 57 3.50 8.28 1.38
CA GLU A 57 4.79 8.99 1.46
C GLU A 57 5.96 8.04 1.67
N VAL A 58 5.95 6.94 0.92
CA VAL A 58 7.06 5.99 0.90
C VAL A 58 7.60 5.88 -0.53
N PRO A 59 8.82 5.36 -0.70
CA PRO A 59 9.39 5.19 -2.04
C PRO A 59 8.56 4.27 -2.90
N LYS A 60 8.62 4.47 -4.22
CA LYS A 60 7.96 3.58 -5.18
C LYS A 60 8.48 2.16 -5.03
N PRO A 61 7.63 1.15 -5.26
CA PRO A 61 8.12 -0.22 -5.25
C PRO A 61 9.04 -0.44 -6.44
N ARG A 62 10.02 -1.31 -6.28
CA ARG A 62 10.86 -1.71 -7.40
C ARG A 62 10.10 -2.71 -8.25
N ALA A 63 10.21 -2.52 -9.55
CA ALA A 63 9.61 -3.46 -10.49
C ALA A 63 10.32 -4.81 -10.42
#